data_3aaa186e7ddd9b8c72f06a9b306c8351
#
_entry.id   3aaa186e7ddd9b8c72f06a9b306c8351
#
_cell.length_a   1.000
_cell.length_b   1.000
_cell.length_c   1.000
_cell.angle_alpha   90.00
_cell.angle_beta   90.00
_cell.angle_gamma   90.00
#
_symmetry.space_group_name_H-M   'P 1'
#
loop_
_entity.id
_entity.type
_entity.pdbx_description
1 polymer ?
#
loop_
_entity_poly.entity_id
_entity_poly.type
_entity_poly.pdbx_seq_one_letter_code
_entity_poly.pdbx_strand_id
1 'polypeptide(L)'
;MRRELGGAVCNVGRSLARLDASIPIQAVGWVGEDEAGDYLLAELRRFPSIDVSHVQRGGVTSFSDVMTVRATGERTFFTYKGADNRLTPEDFPTENIPLLHVGYALLLDQLDAPDARYGTQMARALAQAQARGTRTVLDVVSETGDRYQTIVPHALKYADDLCVNENEAGRIAGLSLREGSVLRAE
;
A
#
# COMPACT_ATOMS: atom_id res chain seq x y z
N MET A 1 -5.47 22.58 10.44
CA MET A 1 -4.98 21.38 9.73
C MET A 1 -5.72 20.18 10.31
N ARG A 2 -6.28 19.27 9.51
CA ARG A 2 -6.92 18.05 9.98
C ARG A 2 -5.93 16.90 9.81
N ARG A 3 -5.74 16.09 10.85
CA ARG A 3 -4.89 14.89 10.80
C ARG A 3 -5.78 13.67 10.55
N GLU A 4 -5.43 12.86 9.57
CA GLU A 4 -6.14 11.62 9.21
C GLU A 4 -5.14 10.48 9.07
N LEU A 5 -5.59 9.25 9.31
CA LEU A 5 -4.80 8.07 8.99
C LEU A 5 -4.79 7.84 7.48
N GLY A 6 -3.64 7.45 6.95
CA GLY A 6 -3.43 7.13 5.54
C GLY A 6 -2.64 5.82 5.36
N GLY A 7 -2.33 5.52 4.11
CA GLY A 7 -1.67 4.28 3.71
C GLY A 7 -2.62 3.09 3.60
N ALA A 8 -2.22 2.07 2.85
CA ALA A 8 -3.06 0.91 2.54
C ALA A 8 -3.57 0.21 3.80
N VAL A 9 -2.69 -0.07 4.76
CA VAL A 9 -3.04 -0.76 6.01
C VAL A 9 -4.15 -0.04 6.77
N CYS A 10 -4.03 1.28 6.94
CA CYS A 10 -5.05 2.06 7.65
C CYS A 10 -6.35 2.18 6.87
N ASN A 11 -6.27 2.41 5.57
CA ASN A 11 -7.44 2.61 4.72
C ASN A 11 -8.25 1.32 4.58
N VAL A 12 -7.59 0.23 4.20
CA VAL A 12 -8.22 -1.07 3.98
C VAL A 12 -8.63 -1.69 5.32
N GLY A 13 -7.71 -1.77 6.29
CA GLY A 13 -7.98 -2.40 7.59
C GLY A 13 -9.16 -1.76 8.31
N ARG A 14 -9.20 -0.43 8.43
CA ARG A 14 -10.31 0.28 9.06
C ARG A 14 -11.64 0.14 8.30
N SER A 15 -11.59 0.10 6.98
CA SER A 15 -12.78 -0.09 6.16
C SER A 15 -13.36 -1.47 6.37
N LEU A 16 -12.52 -2.52 6.32
CA LEU A 16 -12.94 -3.89 6.59
C LEU A 16 -13.49 -4.06 8.02
N ALA A 17 -12.78 -3.55 9.03
CA ALA A 17 -13.23 -3.62 10.42
C ALA A 17 -14.55 -2.90 10.69
N ARG A 18 -14.91 -1.91 9.88
CA ARG A 18 -16.23 -1.24 9.95
C ARG A 18 -17.32 -2.00 9.21
N LEU A 19 -16.97 -2.65 8.11
CA LEU A 19 -17.91 -3.45 7.32
C LEU A 19 -18.26 -4.75 8.03
N ASP A 20 -17.27 -5.41 8.59
CA ASP A 20 -17.45 -6.66 9.35
C ASP A 20 -16.36 -6.78 10.43
N ALA A 21 -16.76 -6.56 11.66
CA ALA A 21 -15.87 -6.65 12.82
C ALA A 21 -15.44 -8.09 13.18
N SER A 22 -16.00 -9.11 12.53
CA SER A 22 -15.61 -10.50 12.72
C SER A 22 -14.39 -10.91 11.91
N ILE A 23 -14.00 -10.12 10.91
CA ILE A 23 -12.81 -10.38 10.08
C ILE A 23 -11.55 -10.05 10.88
N PRO A 24 -10.70 -11.05 11.21
CA PRO A 24 -9.44 -10.79 11.88
C PRO A 24 -8.46 -10.15 10.87
N ILE A 25 -7.86 -9.03 11.27
CA ILE A 25 -6.94 -8.25 10.43
C ILE A 25 -5.62 -8.13 11.17
N GLN A 26 -4.54 -8.58 10.54
CA GLN A 26 -3.19 -8.40 11.03
C GLN A 26 -2.53 -7.25 10.27
N ALA A 27 -2.23 -6.17 10.97
CA ALA A 27 -1.54 -5.02 10.40
C ALA A 27 -0.02 -5.26 10.41
N VAL A 28 0.61 -5.16 9.25
CA VAL A 28 2.06 -5.28 9.07
C VAL A 28 2.62 -3.98 8.52
N GLY A 29 3.69 -3.48 9.10
CA GLY A 29 4.32 -2.24 8.64
C GLY A 29 5.27 -1.64 9.67
N TRP A 30 5.70 -0.42 9.39
CA TRP A 30 6.60 0.34 10.25
C TRP A 30 6.02 1.72 10.56
N VAL A 31 6.16 2.15 11.81
CA VAL A 31 5.86 3.52 12.24
C VAL A 31 7.06 4.10 13.00
N GLY A 32 7.13 5.41 13.11
CA GLY A 32 8.16 6.09 13.88
C GLY A 32 8.00 5.91 15.39
N GLU A 33 9.07 6.23 16.10
CA GLU A 33 9.09 6.39 17.56
C GLU A 33 8.72 7.84 17.94
N ASP A 34 7.60 8.32 17.38
CA ASP A 34 7.14 9.68 17.47
C ASP A 34 5.62 9.76 17.75
N GLU A 35 5.14 10.98 18.04
CA GLU A 35 3.71 11.24 18.32
C GLU A 35 2.78 10.78 17.17
N ALA A 36 3.25 10.86 15.92
CA ALA A 36 2.45 10.44 14.77
C ALA A 36 2.29 8.91 14.74
N GLY A 37 3.35 8.16 15.06
CA GLY A 37 3.31 6.71 15.21
C GLY A 37 2.42 6.27 16.38
N ASP A 38 2.52 6.95 17.52
CA ASP A 38 1.64 6.69 18.68
C ASP A 38 0.18 6.94 18.33
N TYR A 39 -0.12 8.05 17.66
CA TYR A 39 -1.46 8.37 17.19
C TYR A 39 -2.00 7.31 16.23
N LEU A 40 -1.20 6.89 15.25
CA LEU A 40 -1.59 5.86 14.27
C LEU A 40 -1.94 4.55 14.96
N LEU A 41 -1.08 4.07 15.84
CA LEU A 41 -1.31 2.82 16.58
C LEU A 41 -2.51 2.91 17.52
N ALA A 42 -2.69 4.04 18.20
CA ALA A 42 -3.85 4.26 19.07
C ALA A 42 -5.17 4.22 18.29
N GLU A 43 -5.22 4.84 17.11
CA GLU A 43 -6.41 4.84 16.25
C GLU A 43 -6.72 3.45 15.67
N LEU A 44 -5.71 2.65 15.29
CA LEU A 44 -5.92 1.27 14.83
C LEU A 44 -6.43 0.38 15.95
N ARG A 45 -5.89 0.50 17.17
CA ARG A 45 -6.32 -0.27 18.36
C ARG A 45 -7.78 -0.01 18.79
N ARG A 46 -8.42 1.04 18.27
CA ARG A 46 -9.87 1.27 18.48
C ARG A 46 -10.75 0.23 17.78
N PHE A 47 -10.17 -0.57 16.89
CA PHE A 47 -10.85 -1.65 16.19
C PHE A 47 -10.36 -2.99 16.75
N PRO A 48 -11.15 -3.69 17.56
CA PRO A 48 -10.71 -4.94 18.20
C PRO A 48 -10.30 -6.06 17.23
N SER A 49 -10.79 -6.01 15.99
CA SER A 49 -10.43 -6.96 14.95
C SER A 49 -9.08 -6.66 14.28
N ILE A 50 -8.44 -5.52 14.59
CA ILE A 50 -7.13 -5.15 14.02
C ILE A 50 -6.04 -5.44 15.05
N ASP A 51 -5.23 -6.45 14.77
CA ASP A 51 -4.00 -6.73 15.50
C ASP A 51 -2.85 -5.90 14.95
N VAL A 52 -2.21 -5.11 15.81
CA VAL A 52 -1.05 -4.25 15.47
C VAL A 52 0.26 -4.80 16.00
N SER A 53 0.30 -6.06 16.46
CA SER A 53 1.51 -6.66 17.06
C SER A 53 2.67 -6.81 16.05
N HIS A 54 2.36 -6.84 14.76
CA HIS A 54 3.35 -6.91 13.67
C HIS A 54 3.72 -5.53 13.09
N VAL A 55 3.23 -4.44 13.70
CA VAL A 55 3.70 -3.10 13.35
C VAL A 55 4.96 -2.78 14.15
N GLN A 56 6.06 -2.67 13.44
CA GLN A 56 7.35 -2.36 14.03
C GLN A 56 7.52 -0.84 14.23
N ARG A 57 8.48 -0.47 15.09
CA ARG A 57 8.76 0.94 15.38
C ARG A 57 10.21 1.28 15.07
N GLY A 58 10.42 2.48 14.51
CA GLY A 58 11.76 3.01 14.28
C GLY A 58 11.78 4.18 13.31
N GLY A 59 12.66 5.14 13.56
CA GLY A 59 12.77 6.35 12.75
C GLY A 59 11.59 7.30 12.92
N VAL A 60 11.20 7.97 11.84
CA VAL A 60 10.12 8.96 11.79
C VAL A 60 8.94 8.38 11.02
N THR A 61 7.73 8.56 11.51
CA THR A 61 6.51 8.11 10.84
C THR A 61 6.35 8.78 9.47
N SER A 62 6.02 7.99 8.45
CA SER A 62 5.71 8.49 7.11
C SER A 62 4.45 9.33 7.13
N PHE A 63 4.42 10.39 6.33
CA PHE A 63 3.24 11.25 6.23
C PHE A 63 3.10 11.86 4.83
N SER A 64 1.90 12.34 4.51
CA SER A 64 1.64 13.14 3.33
C SER A 64 0.85 14.39 3.71
N ASP A 65 1.39 15.55 3.37
CA ASP A 65 0.63 16.79 3.37
C ASP A 65 -0.19 16.89 2.09
N VAL A 66 -1.50 17.03 2.23
CA VAL A 66 -2.43 17.08 1.10
C VAL A 66 -3.00 18.48 0.98
N MET A 67 -2.62 19.18 -0.09
CA MET A 67 -3.18 20.46 -0.44
C MET A 67 -4.31 20.28 -1.46
N THR A 68 -5.48 20.82 -1.13
CA THR A 68 -6.66 20.73 -1.99
C THR A 68 -7.07 22.11 -2.47
N VAL A 69 -7.16 22.27 -3.79
CA VAL A 69 -7.70 23.48 -4.40
C VAL A 69 -9.24 23.49 -4.22
N ARG A 70 -9.76 24.45 -3.46
CA ARG A 70 -11.19 24.49 -3.12
C ARG A 70 -12.12 24.59 -4.33
N ALA A 71 -11.68 25.27 -5.38
CA ALA A 71 -12.49 25.53 -6.56
C ALA A 71 -12.61 24.30 -7.48
N THR A 72 -11.55 23.49 -7.58
CA THR A 72 -11.47 22.37 -8.54
C THR A 72 -11.51 21.00 -7.87
N GLY A 73 -11.19 20.93 -6.57
CA GLY A 73 -11.02 19.67 -5.86
C GLY A 73 -9.68 18.98 -6.16
N GLU A 74 -8.82 19.57 -6.97
CA GLU A 74 -7.50 19.04 -7.27
C GLU A 74 -6.64 18.95 -6.03
N ARG A 75 -5.89 17.86 -5.89
CA ARG A 75 -5.04 17.57 -4.75
C ARG A 75 -3.59 17.42 -5.16
N THR A 76 -2.72 18.06 -4.39
CA THR A 76 -1.27 17.89 -4.48
C THR A 76 -0.78 17.24 -3.19
N PHE A 77 0.04 16.20 -3.33
CA PHE A 77 0.57 15.42 -2.23
C PHE A 77 2.07 15.72 -2.07
N PHE A 78 2.47 16.07 -0.85
CA PHE A 78 3.87 16.17 -0.45
C PHE A 78 4.16 15.05 0.53
N THR A 79 4.78 13.99 0.05
CA THR A 79 4.98 12.75 0.82
C THR A 79 6.40 12.66 1.36
N TYR A 80 6.50 12.45 2.66
CA TYR A 80 7.72 12.04 3.33
C TYR A 80 7.67 10.53 3.54
N LYS A 81 8.57 9.82 2.89
CA LYS A 81 8.76 8.38 3.04
C LYS A 81 9.68 8.15 4.25
N GLY A 82 9.09 7.80 5.37
CA GLY A 82 9.79 7.61 6.64
C GLY A 82 9.95 6.13 6.99
N ALA A 83 9.36 5.73 8.11
CA ALA A 83 9.53 4.39 8.68
C ALA A 83 9.02 3.27 7.77
N ASP A 84 7.94 3.46 7.01
CA ASP A 84 7.36 2.47 6.10
C ASP A 84 8.33 2.06 4.97
N ASN A 85 9.31 2.91 4.65
CA ASN A 85 10.38 2.57 3.72
C ASN A 85 11.29 1.43 4.20
N ARG A 86 11.16 1.00 5.45
CA ARG A 86 11.91 -0.13 6.01
C ARG A 86 11.26 -1.48 5.74
N LEU A 87 9.98 -1.48 5.30
CA LEU A 87 9.22 -2.70 5.09
C LEU A 87 9.88 -3.59 4.03
N THR A 88 10.22 -4.81 4.43
CA THR A 88 10.88 -5.82 3.61
C THR A 88 10.04 -7.10 3.51
N PRO A 89 10.34 -8.03 2.59
CA PRO A 89 9.66 -9.32 2.54
C PRO A 89 9.74 -10.13 3.84
N GLU A 90 10.75 -9.91 4.65
CA GLU A 90 10.98 -10.61 5.92
C GLU A 90 10.03 -10.16 7.04
N ASP A 91 9.39 -9.00 6.88
CA ASP A 91 8.41 -8.48 7.84
C ASP A 91 7.03 -9.15 7.70
N PHE A 92 6.76 -9.81 6.56
CA PHE A 92 5.49 -10.47 6.34
C PHE A 92 5.38 -11.79 7.09
N PRO A 93 4.15 -12.19 7.54
CA PRO A 93 3.93 -13.46 8.20
C PRO A 93 4.44 -14.64 7.39
N THR A 94 5.05 -15.61 8.07
CA THR A 94 5.56 -16.86 7.47
C THR A 94 4.55 -17.99 7.54
N GLU A 95 3.54 -17.88 8.40
CA GLU A 95 2.42 -18.82 8.49
C GLU A 95 1.47 -18.67 7.29
N ASN A 96 0.66 -19.71 7.09
CA ASN A 96 -0.40 -19.66 6.07
C ASN A 96 -1.55 -18.79 6.57
N ILE A 97 -1.77 -17.66 5.88
CA ILE A 97 -2.90 -16.77 6.07
C ILE A 97 -3.80 -16.81 4.82
N PRO A 98 -5.12 -16.64 4.96
CA PRO A 98 -6.05 -16.75 3.82
C PRO A 98 -5.77 -15.72 2.72
N LEU A 99 -5.44 -14.48 3.11
CA LEU A 99 -5.26 -13.37 2.18
C LEU A 99 -4.17 -12.41 2.68
N LEU A 100 -3.32 -11.99 1.77
CA LEU A 100 -2.32 -10.92 1.96
C LEU A 100 -2.63 -9.76 1.01
N HIS A 101 -2.95 -8.59 1.58
CA HIS A 101 -3.08 -7.35 0.82
C HIS A 101 -1.82 -6.51 1.02
N VAL A 102 -1.12 -6.20 -0.06
CA VAL A 102 0.12 -5.40 -0.04
C VAL A 102 -0.09 -4.11 -0.80
N GLY A 103 0.24 -3.00 -0.20
CA GLY A 103 0.18 -1.68 -0.83
C GLY A 103 0.89 -0.60 0.01
N TYR A 104 1.30 0.45 -0.63
CA TYR A 104 1.11 0.70 -2.07
C TYR A 104 2.41 0.45 -2.81
N ALA A 105 2.39 -0.32 -3.89
CA ALA A 105 3.51 -0.36 -4.83
C ALA A 105 3.80 1.08 -5.32
N LEU A 106 5.06 1.37 -5.57
CA LEU A 106 5.63 2.67 -5.93
C LEU A 106 5.84 3.65 -4.76
N LEU A 107 5.41 3.28 -3.53
CA LEU A 107 5.69 4.06 -2.32
C LEU A 107 6.65 3.38 -1.33
N LEU A 108 6.82 2.08 -1.41
CA LEU A 108 7.58 1.28 -0.46
C LEU A 108 8.96 0.94 -1.05
N ASP A 109 9.94 1.84 -0.89
CA ASP A 109 11.22 1.78 -1.62
C ASP A 109 11.96 0.45 -1.45
N GLN A 110 11.94 -0.17 -0.26
CA GLN A 110 12.57 -1.47 -0.06
C GLN A 110 11.82 -2.60 -0.78
N LEU A 111 10.48 -2.56 -0.82
CA LEU A 111 9.70 -3.54 -1.57
C LEU A 111 9.75 -3.29 -3.09
N ASP A 112 9.88 -2.04 -3.52
CA ASP A 112 10.07 -1.65 -4.91
C ASP A 112 11.49 -1.95 -5.42
N ALA A 113 12.44 -2.16 -4.51
CA ALA A 113 13.85 -2.43 -4.85
C ALA A 113 14.00 -3.70 -5.70
N PRO A 114 15.02 -3.75 -6.58
CA PRO A 114 15.25 -4.90 -7.43
C PRO A 114 15.53 -6.20 -6.65
N ASP A 115 15.03 -7.31 -7.18
CA ASP A 115 15.36 -8.68 -6.77
C ASP A 115 15.83 -9.47 -7.98
N ALA A 116 16.95 -10.20 -7.84
CA ALA A 116 17.58 -10.90 -8.96
C ALA A 116 16.72 -12.04 -9.54
N ARG A 117 15.85 -12.65 -8.74
CA ARG A 117 15.01 -13.80 -9.14
C ARG A 117 13.59 -13.36 -9.51
N TYR A 118 13.01 -12.45 -8.73
CA TYR A 118 11.60 -12.08 -8.83
C TYR A 118 11.39 -10.73 -9.55
N GLY A 119 12.46 -9.97 -9.78
CA GLY A 119 12.43 -8.65 -10.38
C GLY A 119 12.29 -7.53 -9.35
N THR A 120 11.44 -7.69 -8.35
CA THR A 120 11.34 -6.76 -7.20
C THR A 120 11.17 -7.51 -5.89
N GLN A 121 11.50 -6.86 -4.76
CA GLN A 121 11.30 -7.44 -3.43
C GLN A 121 9.81 -7.64 -3.13
N MET A 122 8.93 -6.78 -3.64
CA MET A 122 7.48 -6.96 -3.55
C MET A 122 7.02 -8.22 -4.28
N ALA A 123 7.51 -8.46 -5.50
CA ALA A 123 7.24 -9.70 -6.23
C ALA A 123 7.71 -10.93 -5.45
N ARG A 124 8.86 -10.84 -4.77
CA ARG A 124 9.37 -11.90 -3.88
C ARG A 124 8.41 -12.16 -2.71
N ALA A 125 7.94 -11.11 -2.05
CA ALA A 125 7.00 -11.22 -0.92
C ALA A 125 5.70 -11.92 -1.35
N LEU A 126 5.09 -11.46 -2.46
CA LEU A 126 3.86 -12.05 -3.01
C LEU A 126 4.08 -13.52 -3.43
N ALA A 127 5.19 -13.83 -4.15
CA ALA A 127 5.52 -15.19 -4.55
C ALA A 127 5.69 -16.14 -3.36
N GLN A 128 6.31 -15.68 -2.29
CA GLN A 128 6.46 -16.44 -1.05
C GLN A 128 5.11 -16.69 -0.37
N ALA A 129 4.21 -15.72 -0.38
CA ALA A 129 2.85 -15.88 0.15
C ALA A 129 2.05 -16.89 -0.67
N GLN A 130 2.03 -16.78 -2.00
CA GLN A 130 1.37 -17.74 -2.89
C GLN A 130 1.91 -19.17 -2.75
N ALA A 131 3.22 -19.33 -2.56
CA ALA A 131 3.83 -20.64 -2.34
C ALA A 131 3.33 -21.33 -1.05
N ARG A 132 2.75 -20.59 -0.12
CA ARG A 132 2.11 -21.08 1.11
C ARG A 132 0.59 -21.25 0.96
N GLY A 133 0.02 -20.97 -0.21
CA GLY A 133 -1.43 -21.03 -0.47
C GLY A 133 -2.20 -19.76 -0.07
N THR A 134 -1.51 -18.67 0.23
CA THR A 134 -2.12 -17.36 0.53
C THR A 134 -2.58 -16.69 -0.75
N ARG A 135 -3.84 -16.25 -0.82
CA ARG A 135 -4.31 -15.36 -1.90
C ARG A 135 -3.69 -13.97 -1.75
N THR A 136 -3.24 -13.39 -2.84
CA THR A 136 -2.48 -12.13 -2.83
C THR A 136 -3.22 -11.02 -3.56
N VAL A 137 -3.25 -9.84 -2.94
CA VAL A 137 -3.83 -8.61 -3.49
C VAL A 137 -2.74 -7.56 -3.57
N LEU A 138 -2.51 -7.00 -4.74
CA LEU A 138 -1.60 -5.88 -4.98
C LEU A 138 -2.39 -4.58 -5.10
N ASP A 139 -2.01 -3.58 -4.33
CA ASP A 139 -2.56 -2.22 -4.42
C ASP A 139 -1.44 -1.26 -4.87
N VAL A 140 -1.78 -0.32 -5.74
CA VAL A 140 -0.84 0.60 -6.39
C VAL A 140 -1.23 2.04 -6.06
N VAL A 141 -0.25 2.93 -5.99
CA VAL A 141 -0.51 4.35 -5.77
C VAL A 141 -0.48 5.12 -7.09
N SER A 142 -1.32 6.14 -7.18
CA SER A 142 -1.20 7.12 -8.28
C SER A 142 0.04 7.99 -8.09
N GLU A 143 1.01 7.87 -8.99
CA GLU A 143 2.16 8.76 -9.09
C GLU A 143 2.34 9.28 -10.53
N THR A 144 3.17 10.29 -10.71
CA THR A 144 3.43 10.90 -12.03
C THR A 144 4.63 10.31 -12.77
N GLY A 145 5.42 9.46 -12.10
CA GLY A 145 6.63 8.85 -12.65
C GLY A 145 6.36 7.77 -13.72
N ASP A 146 7.44 7.24 -14.27
CA ASP A 146 7.47 6.20 -15.30
C ASP A 146 7.67 4.78 -14.71
N ARG A 147 7.70 4.65 -13.38
CA ARG A 147 8.03 3.41 -12.68
C ARG A 147 6.96 2.32 -12.79
N TYR A 148 5.73 2.67 -13.22
CA TYR A 148 4.65 1.69 -13.37
C TYR A 148 5.04 0.50 -14.24
N GLN A 149 5.71 0.73 -15.36
CA GLN A 149 6.08 -0.32 -16.31
C GLN A 149 7.34 -1.09 -15.92
N THR A 150 8.14 -0.54 -15.02
CA THR A 150 9.39 -1.15 -14.58
C THR A 150 9.28 -1.90 -13.25
N ILE A 151 8.34 -1.53 -12.39
CA ILE A 151 8.17 -2.12 -11.05
C ILE A 151 6.95 -3.04 -10.99
N VAL A 152 5.77 -2.49 -11.32
CA VAL A 152 4.49 -3.19 -11.10
C VAL A 152 4.37 -4.51 -11.86
N PRO A 153 4.81 -4.68 -13.13
CA PRO A 153 4.69 -5.94 -13.87
C PRO A 153 5.41 -7.12 -13.23
N HIS A 154 6.44 -6.89 -12.42
CA HIS A 154 7.11 -7.94 -11.67
C HIS A 154 6.22 -8.51 -10.57
N ALA A 155 5.57 -7.64 -9.80
CA ALA A 155 4.67 -8.00 -8.73
C ALA A 155 3.37 -8.62 -9.24
N LEU A 156 2.84 -8.14 -10.39
CA LEU A 156 1.64 -8.68 -11.02
C LEU A 156 1.69 -10.17 -11.32
N LYS A 157 2.87 -10.72 -11.57
CA LYS A 157 3.04 -12.17 -11.82
C LYS A 157 2.64 -13.03 -10.61
N TYR A 158 2.60 -12.42 -9.44
CA TYR A 158 2.36 -13.06 -8.16
C TYR A 158 1.21 -12.38 -7.39
N ALA A 159 0.34 -11.67 -8.09
CA ALA A 159 -0.89 -11.09 -7.55
C ALA A 159 -2.09 -11.83 -8.12
N ASP A 160 -2.95 -12.36 -7.26
CA ASP A 160 -4.22 -12.98 -7.67
C ASP A 160 -5.26 -11.89 -7.99
N ASP A 161 -5.18 -10.77 -7.29
CA ASP A 161 -6.05 -9.61 -7.47
C ASP A 161 -5.22 -8.34 -7.55
N LEU A 162 -5.69 -7.36 -8.34
CA LEU A 162 -5.10 -6.04 -8.49
C LEU A 162 -6.11 -4.95 -8.16
N CYS A 163 -5.74 -4.08 -7.20
CA CYS A 163 -6.50 -2.90 -6.83
C CYS A 163 -5.90 -1.67 -7.52
N VAL A 164 -6.57 -1.14 -8.51
CA VAL A 164 -6.13 0.05 -9.27
C VAL A 164 -7.31 0.86 -9.79
N ASN A 165 -7.10 2.14 -9.97
CA ASN A 165 -8.02 2.96 -10.75
C ASN A 165 -7.67 2.92 -12.26
N GLU A 166 -8.51 3.54 -13.10
CA GLU A 166 -8.33 3.54 -14.55
C GLU A 166 -7.01 4.17 -15.02
N ASN A 167 -6.52 5.20 -14.31
CA ASN A 167 -5.26 5.86 -14.67
C ASN A 167 -4.05 4.96 -14.36
N GLU A 168 -4.07 4.30 -13.21
CA GLU A 168 -3.04 3.34 -12.79
C GLU A 168 -3.03 2.14 -13.75
N ALA A 169 -4.21 1.58 -14.07
CA ALA A 169 -4.33 0.48 -15.03
C ALA A 169 -3.77 0.87 -16.40
N GLY A 170 -4.10 2.07 -16.91
CA GLY A 170 -3.56 2.59 -18.16
C GLY A 170 -2.05 2.73 -18.13
N ARG A 171 -1.49 3.29 -17.05
CA ARG A 171 -0.03 3.43 -16.90
C ARG A 171 0.69 2.09 -16.83
N ILE A 172 0.14 1.12 -16.13
CA ILE A 172 0.68 -0.25 -16.07
C ILE A 172 0.69 -0.88 -17.47
N ALA A 173 -0.40 -0.72 -18.23
CA ALA A 173 -0.53 -1.25 -19.60
C ALA A 173 0.21 -0.43 -20.66
N GLY A 174 0.78 0.74 -20.32
CA GLY A 174 1.38 1.64 -21.29
C GLY A 174 0.36 2.36 -22.18
N LEU A 175 -0.90 2.48 -21.71
CA LEU A 175 -2.01 3.07 -22.45
C LEU A 175 -2.44 4.39 -21.82
N SER A 176 -2.80 5.37 -22.66
CA SER A 176 -3.46 6.60 -22.20
C SER A 176 -4.97 6.42 -22.28
N LEU A 177 -5.61 6.18 -21.13
CA LEU A 177 -7.06 5.96 -21.04
C LEU A 177 -7.86 7.27 -20.94
N ARG A 178 -7.18 8.41 -20.78
CA ARG A 178 -7.85 9.71 -20.70
C ARG A 178 -7.23 10.72 -21.66
N GLU A 179 -8.08 11.59 -22.19
CA GLU A 179 -7.71 12.81 -22.87
C GLU A 179 -8.30 13.99 -22.08
N GLY A 180 -7.44 14.64 -21.27
CA GLY A 180 -7.88 15.59 -20.26
C GLY A 180 -8.71 14.90 -19.15
N SER A 181 -9.95 15.37 -18.94
CA SER A 181 -10.89 14.80 -17.94
C SER A 181 -11.80 13.69 -18.49
N VAL A 182 -11.72 13.39 -19.79
CA VAL A 182 -12.62 12.44 -20.46
C VAL A 182 -11.96 11.08 -20.64
N LEU A 183 -12.65 9.99 -20.29
CA LEU A 183 -12.23 8.63 -20.62
C LEU A 183 -12.32 8.43 -22.14
N ARG A 184 -11.27 7.85 -22.74
CA ARG A 184 -11.33 7.40 -24.13
C ARG A 184 -12.21 6.15 -24.19
N ALA A 185 -13.26 6.22 -25.01
CA ALA A 185 -14.05 5.05 -25.39
C ALA A 185 -13.42 4.45 -26.66
N GLU A 186 -12.74 3.32 -26.53
CA GLU A 186 -12.37 2.45 -27.65
C GLU A 186 -12.95 1.07 -27.38
#